data_a9ff182e5cf1e0262a84eb738c88658f
#
_entry.id   a9ff182e5cf1e0262a84eb738c88658f
#
_cell.length_a   1.000
_cell.length_b   1.000
_cell.length_c   1.000
_cell.angle_alpha   90.00
_cell.angle_beta   90.00
_cell.angle_gamma   90.00
#
_symmetry.space_group_name_H-M   'P 1'
#
loop_
_entity.id
_entity.type
_entity.pdbx_description
1 polymer ?
#
loop_
_entity_poly.entity_id
_entity_poly.type
_entity_poly.pdbx_seq_one_letter_code
_entity_poly.pdbx_strand_id
1 'polypeptide(L)'
;MKNILIISASGRKGGNSDLLCDQFAKGAREAGHNVEKIRLAEKKIGYCTGCYACRKLGKCIQNDDANALVEKMLSADAIVLATPVYFYSMNAQLKALIDRTVSRWADFGRFKGTEFWLVITAADEDKAMMEPTLAGLRGFMRDCMEGSIERGVLYGTGAYEKGAIKNLPVYQDAYEAGKKA
;
A
#
# COMPACT_ATOMS: atom_id res chain seq x y z
N MET A 1 4.94 18.83 8.14
CA MET A 1 5.54 17.52 8.40
C MET A 1 4.40 16.52 8.53
N LYS A 2 4.42 15.42 7.77
CA LYS A 2 3.40 14.35 7.79
C LYS A 2 4.01 13.06 8.30
N ASN A 3 3.18 12.18 8.85
CA ASN A 3 3.49 10.79 9.13
C ASN A 3 3.08 9.94 7.92
N ILE A 4 4.04 9.40 7.19
CA ILE A 4 3.83 8.63 5.97
C ILE A 4 4.07 7.16 6.25
N LEU A 5 3.06 6.33 6.01
CA LEU A 5 3.15 4.89 6.12
C LEU A 5 3.28 4.26 4.73
N ILE A 6 4.38 3.56 4.48
CA ILE A 6 4.61 2.83 3.23
C ILE A 6 4.41 1.34 3.48
N ILE A 7 3.44 0.74 2.81
CA ILE A 7 3.14 -0.69 2.86
C ILE A 7 3.65 -1.35 1.58
N SER A 8 4.80 -2.02 1.68
CA SER A 8 5.40 -2.78 0.60
C SER A 8 4.93 -4.23 0.67
N ALA A 9 4.12 -4.65 -0.30
CA ALA A 9 3.62 -6.01 -0.37
C ALA A 9 4.49 -6.96 -1.19
N SER A 10 5.61 -6.50 -1.75
CA SER A 10 6.54 -7.38 -2.47
C SER A 10 7.02 -8.53 -1.59
N GLY A 11 6.86 -9.77 -2.08
CA GLY A 11 7.46 -10.95 -1.42
C GLY A 11 8.99 -10.97 -1.49
N ARG A 12 9.58 -10.27 -2.46
CA ARG A 12 11.03 -10.21 -2.67
C ARG A 12 11.61 -8.96 -2.01
N LYS A 13 12.56 -9.12 -1.09
CA LYS A 13 13.37 -8.01 -0.57
C LYS A 13 14.15 -7.38 -1.71
N GLY A 14 14.02 -6.06 -1.91
CA GLY A 14 14.58 -5.37 -3.07
C GLY A 14 13.91 -5.78 -4.39
N GLY A 15 12.65 -6.24 -4.37
CA GLY A 15 11.82 -6.41 -5.56
C GLY A 15 11.41 -5.05 -6.15
N ASN A 16 10.86 -5.05 -7.36
CA ASN A 16 10.62 -3.82 -8.11
C ASN A 16 9.71 -2.83 -7.36
N SER A 17 8.56 -3.26 -6.84
CA SER A 17 7.69 -2.40 -6.03
C SER A 17 8.34 -1.99 -4.69
N ASP A 18 9.15 -2.86 -4.09
CA ASP A 18 9.88 -2.55 -2.85
C ASP A 18 10.93 -1.46 -3.06
N LEU A 19 11.61 -1.47 -4.22
CA LEU A 19 12.58 -0.44 -4.61
C LEU A 19 11.93 0.92 -4.90
N LEU A 20 10.74 0.93 -5.51
CA LEU A 20 9.97 2.17 -5.69
C LEU A 20 9.56 2.76 -4.33
N CYS A 21 9.18 1.91 -3.38
CA CYS A 21 8.93 2.34 -2.00
C CYS A 21 10.17 2.99 -1.36
N ASP A 22 11.37 2.45 -1.61
CA ASP A 22 12.62 3.02 -1.08
C ASP A 22 12.90 4.41 -1.68
N GLN A 23 12.65 4.60 -2.98
CA GLN A 23 12.80 5.90 -3.62
C GLN A 23 11.78 6.92 -3.10
N PHE A 24 10.52 6.52 -3.00
CA PHE A 24 9.48 7.36 -2.41
C PHE A 24 9.87 7.77 -0.98
N ALA A 25 10.29 6.80 -0.15
CA ALA A 25 10.72 7.05 1.23
C ALA A 25 11.90 8.03 1.30
N LYS A 26 12.85 7.91 0.36
CA LYS A 26 14.00 8.83 0.27
C LYS A 26 13.51 10.26 0.00
N GLY A 27 12.71 10.46 -1.04
CA GLY A 27 12.18 11.78 -1.39
C GLY A 27 11.36 12.40 -0.25
N ALA A 28 10.50 11.61 0.38
CA ALA A 28 9.65 12.08 1.47
C ALA A 28 10.46 12.49 2.73
N ARG A 29 11.50 11.74 3.08
CA ARG A 29 12.39 12.11 4.19
C ARG A 29 13.19 13.38 3.90
N GLU A 30 13.67 13.55 2.69
CA GLU A 30 14.37 14.78 2.27
C GLU A 30 13.45 16.00 2.27
N ALA A 31 12.14 15.80 2.07
CA ALA A 31 11.10 16.83 2.22
C ALA A 31 10.71 17.11 3.69
N GLY A 32 11.32 16.41 4.66
CA GLY A 32 11.11 16.64 6.09
C GLY A 32 9.93 15.86 6.69
N HIS A 33 9.44 14.80 6.02
CA HIS A 33 8.38 13.95 6.54
C HIS A 33 8.91 12.81 7.41
N ASN A 34 8.10 12.38 8.37
CA ASN A 34 8.35 11.15 9.13
C ASN A 34 7.84 9.95 8.32
N VAL A 35 8.73 9.00 7.97
CA VAL A 35 8.42 7.90 7.07
C VAL A 35 8.72 6.56 7.70
N GLU A 36 7.69 5.73 7.86
CA GLU A 36 7.81 4.33 8.23
C GLU A 36 7.51 3.45 7.00
N LYS A 37 8.44 2.55 6.65
CA LYS A 37 8.22 1.53 5.61
C LYS A 37 8.06 0.16 6.26
N ILE A 38 6.98 -0.52 5.93
CA ILE A 38 6.66 -1.87 6.40
C ILE A 38 6.61 -2.82 5.21
N ARG A 39 7.36 -3.91 5.30
CA ARG A 39 7.31 -5.00 4.34
C ARG A 39 6.37 -6.10 4.86
N LEU A 40 5.29 -6.36 4.11
CA LEU A 40 4.31 -7.39 4.52
C LEU A 40 4.88 -8.80 4.52
N ALA A 41 5.91 -9.05 3.71
CA ALA A 41 6.62 -10.35 3.72
C ALA A 41 7.34 -10.67 5.05
N GLU A 42 7.52 -9.69 5.92
CA GLU A 42 8.13 -9.82 7.25
C GLU A 42 7.09 -9.85 8.37
N LYS A 43 5.80 -9.89 8.00
CA LYS A 43 4.68 -9.85 8.93
C LYS A 43 3.86 -11.13 8.88
N LYS A 44 3.33 -11.52 10.02
CA LYS A 44 2.37 -12.61 10.12
C LYS A 44 0.97 -12.03 10.05
N ILE A 45 0.28 -12.23 8.92
CA ILE A 45 -1.07 -11.73 8.69
C ILE A 45 -1.90 -12.88 8.15
N GLY A 46 -2.81 -13.40 8.95
CA GLY A 46 -3.81 -14.36 8.51
C GLY A 46 -4.92 -13.70 7.70
N TYR A 47 -5.59 -14.45 6.85
CA TYR A 47 -6.76 -13.95 6.12
C TYR A 47 -7.97 -13.73 7.05
N CYS A 48 -8.87 -12.86 6.66
CA CYS A 48 -10.13 -12.64 7.38
C CYS A 48 -11.03 -13.87 7.26
N THR A 49 -11.49 -14.40 8.38
CA THR A 49 -12.38 -15.59 8.43
C THR A 49 -13.87 -15.23 8.45
N GLY A 50 -14.23 -13.93 8.41
CA GLY A 50 -15.62 -13.49 8.46
C GLY A 50 -16.36 -13.79 9.77
N CYS A 51 -15.64 -14.00 10.87
CA CYS A 51 -16.22 -14.43 12.16
C CYS A 51 -17.02 -13.34 12.89
N TYR A 52 -16.98 -12.09 12.46
CA TYR A 52 -17.67 -10.93 13.04
C TYR A 52 -17.33 -10.60 14.51
N ALA A 53 -16.38 -11.26 15.13
CA ALA A 53 -15.99 -10.97 16.51
C ALA A 53 -15.57 -9.51 16.71
N CYS A 54 -14.96 -8.90 15.69
CA CYS A 54 -14.52 -7.52 15.72
C CYS A 54 -15.66 -6.49 15.91
N ARG A 55 -16.91 -6.82 15.53
CA ARG A 55 -18.07 -5.94 15.77
C ARG A 55 -18.31 -5.66 17.27
N LYS A 56 -17.96 -6.62 18.12
CA LYS A 56 -18.07 -6.47 19.58
C LYS A 56 -16.79 -5.99 20.23
N LEU A 57 -15.63 -6.40 19.68
CA LEU A 57 -14.32 -6.17 20.28
C LEU A 57 -13.66 -4.88 19.84
N GLY A 58 -14.11 -4.26 18.73
CA GLY A 58 -13.46 -3.09 18.11
C GLY A 58 -12.07 -3.40 17.53
N LYS A 59 -11.69 -4.68 17.45
CA LYS A 59 -10.41 -5.16 16.87
C LYS A 59 -10.57 -6.61 16.42
N CYS A 60 -9.65 -7.07 15.53
CA CYS A 60 -9.66 -8.48 15.15
C CYS A 60 -9.24 -9.38 16.31
N ILE A 61 -9.93 -10.53 16.43
CA ILE A 61 -9.63 -11.54 17.46
C ILE A 61 -8.33 -12.31 17.16
N GLN A 62 -7.88 -12.36 15.90
CA GLN A 62 -6.64 -13.04 15.54
C GLN A 62 -5.44 -12.31 16.14
N ASN A 63 -4.59 -13.05 16.85
CA ASN A 63 -3.38 -12.52 17.48
C ASN A 63 -2.19 -12.59 16.49
N ASP A 64 -2.16 -11.64 15.58
CA ASP A 64 -1.11 -11.48 14.56
C ASP A 64 -0.78 -10.00 14.31
N ASP A 65 0.09 -9.70 13.34
CA ASP A 65 0.56 -8.34 13.09
C ASP A 65 -0.53 -7.40 12.51
N ALA A 66 -1.67 -7.92 12.03
CA ALA A 66 -2.66 -7.12 11.32
C ALA A 66 -3.27 -6.01 12.19
N ASN A 67 -3.56 -6.26 13.46
CA ASN A 67 -4.15 -5.25 14.34
C ASN A 67 -3.23 -4.02 14.47
N ALA A 68 -1.95 -4.25 14.72
CA ALA A 68 -0.96 -3.16 14.83
C ALA A 68 -0.81 -2.38 13.51
N LEU A 69 -0.87 -3.08 12.37
CA LEU A 69 -0.78 -2.43 11.06
C LEU A 69 -2.01 -1.58 10.75
N VAL A 70 -3.20 -2.06 11.08
CA VAL A 70 -4.44 -1.29 10.88
C VAL A 70 -4.44 -0.03 11.74
N GLU A 71 -3.96 -0.09 13.00
CA GLU A 71 -3.80 1.11 13.83
C GLU A 71 -2.84 2.14 13.21
N LYS A 72 -1.72 1.67 12.65
CA LYS A 72 -0.77 2.55 11.94
C LYS A 72 -1.42 3.19 10.71
N MET A 73 -2.24 2.44 9.95
CA MET A 73 -2.99 2.99 8.83
C MET A 73 -3.96 4.09 9.28
N LEU A 74 -4.69 3.88 10.36
CA LEU A 74 -5.65 4.84 10.92
C LEU A 74 -4.99 6.11 11.48
N SER A 75 -3.71 6.10 11.76
CA SER A 75 -2.96 7.23 12.33
C SER A 75 -2.02 7.91 11.33
N ALA A 76 -1.94 7.43 10.10
CA ALA A 76 -1.09 8.01 9.07
C ALA A 76 -1.77 9.19 8.37
N ASP A 77 -1.00 10.25 8.08
CA ASP A 77 -1.44 11.38 7.25
C ASP A 77 -1.43 11.00 5.76
N ALA A 78 -0.49 10.14 5.36
CA ALA A 78 -0.39 9.60 4.01
C ALA A 78 -0.02 8.11 4.03
N ILE A 79 -0.58 7.34 3.09
CA ILE A 79 -0.36 5.91 2.95
C ILE A 79 0.10 5.61 1.52
N VAL A 80 1.19 4.87 1.39
CA VAL A 80 1.63 4.30 0.12
C VAL A 80 1.29 2.81 0.11
N LEU A 81 0.44 2.37 -0.81
CA LEU A 81 0.14 0.96 -1.04
C LEU A 81 0.90 0.46 -2.25
N ALA A 82 1.85 -0.44 -2.03
CA ALA A 82 2.71 -0.96 -3.10
C ALA A 82 2.53 -2.46 -3.30
N THR A 83 2.22 -2.88 -4.53
CA THR A 83 1.98 -4.27 -4.89
C THR A 83 2.56 -4.63 -6.26
N PRO A 84 3.13 -5.84 -6.43
CA PRO A 84 3.25 -6.43 -7.75
C PRO A 84 1.86 -6.86 -8.27
N VAL A 85 1.69 -6.85 -9.58
CA VAL A 85 0.49 -7.42 -10.23
C VAL A 85 0.66 -8.93 -10.38
N TYR A 86 -0.25 -9.68 -9.79
CA TYR A 86 -0.34 -11.12 -9.93
C TYR A 86 -1.72 -11.48 -10.46
N PHE A 87 -1.76 -12.07 -11.65
CA PHE A 87 -3.03 -12.42 -12.31
C PHE A 87 -4.03 -11.25 -12.34
N TYR A 88 -3.58 -10.09 -12.83
CA TYR A 88 -4.38 -8.85 -12.94
C TYR A 88 -4.87 -8.26 -11.62
N SER A 89 -4.33 -8.70 -10.48
CA SER A 89 -4.76 -8.23 -9.16
C SER A 89 -3.57 -7.89 -8.26
N MET A 90 -3.85 -7.22 -7.14
CA MET A 90 -2.89 -7.08 -6.07
C MET A 90 -2.51 -8.46 -5.53
N ASN A 91 -1.30 -8.59 -5.00
CA ASN A 91 -0.88 -9.85 -4.43
C ASN A 91 -1.64 -10.20 -3.14
N ALA A 92 -1.62 -11.50 -2.77
CA ALA A 92 -2.39 -12.01 -1.65
C ALA A 92 -2.03 -11.35 -0.30
N GLN A 93 -0.78 -10.97 -0.10
CA GLN A 93 -0.32 -10.33 1.14
C GLN A 93 -1.01 -8.98 1.38
N LEU A 94 -1.12 -8.16 0.33
CA LEU A 94 -1.81 -6.87 0.44
C LEU A 94 -3.31 -7.08 0.63
N LYS A 95 -3.91 -8.00 -0.13
CA LYS A 95 -5.34 -8.31 -0.01
C LYS A 95 -5.69 -8.83 1.38
N ALA A 96 -4.85 -9.69 1.96
CA ALA A 96 -5.06 -10.18 3.32
C ALA A 96 -5.08 -9.02 4.34
N LEU A 97 -4.15 -8.07 4.25
CA LEU A 97 -4.17 -6.89 5.13
C LEU A 97 -5.42 -6.04 4.90
N ILE A 98 -5.79 -5.76 3.65
CA ILE A 98 -6.98 -4.99 3.30
C ILE A 98 -8.23 -5.64 3.92
N ASP A 99 -8.41 -6.94 3.77
CA ASP A 99 -9.57 -7.65 4.35
C ASP A 99 -9.61 -7.57 5.88
N ARG A 100 -8.45 -7.47 6.53
CA ARG A 100 -8.36 -7.36 7.98
C ARG A 100 -8.70 -5.96 8.49
N THR A 101 -8.66 -4.93 7.65
CA THR A 101 -9.09 -3.57 8.04
C THR A 101 -10.56 -3.52 8.44
N VAL A 102 -11.41 -4.45 7.98
CA VAL A 102 -12.82 -4.55 8.39
C VAL A 102 -12.99 -4.60 9.90
N SER A 103 -11.97 -5.05 10.63
CA SER A 103 -11.98 -5.08 12.10
C SER A 103 -12.14 -3.69 12.75
N ARG A 104 -11.84 -2.63 11.99
CA ARG A 104 -11.95 -1.23 12.41
C ARG A 104 -12.90 -0.43 11.51
N TRP A 105 -13.89 -1.09 10.92
CA TRP A 105 -14.87 -0.46 10.03
C TRP A 105 -15.52 0.79 10.63
N ALA A 106 -15.86 0.77 11.91
CA ALA A 106 -16.45 1.92 12.60
C ALA A 106 -15.53 3.16 12.66
N ASP A 107 -14.22 2.96 12.49
CA ASP A 107 -13.20 4.02 12.52
C ASP A 107 -12.82 4.53 11.12
N PHE A 108 -13.43 4.02 10.06
CA PHE A 108 -13.05 4.40 8.68
C PHE A 108 -13.23 5.89 8.39
N GLY A 109 -14.10 6.57 9.10
CA GLY A 109 -14.19 8.04 9.04
C GLY A 109 -12.89 8.78 9.39
N ARG A 110 -11.94 8.11 10.06
CA ARG A 110 -10.60 8.66 10.34
C ARG A 110 -9.71 8.76 9.10
N PHE A 111 -10.04 8.05 8.01
CA PHE A 111 -9.33 8.18 6.74
C PHE A 111 -9.72 9.43 5.94
N LYS A 112 -10.70 10.21 6.42
CA LYS A 112 -11.03 11.48 5.78
C LYS A 112 -9.83 12.42 5.76
N GLY A 113 -9.42 12.81 4.57
CA GLY A 113 -8.23 13.62 4.34
C GLY A 113 -6.91 12.86 4.27
N THR A 114 -6.89 11.56 4.60
CA THR A 114 -5.68 10.72 4.41
C THR A 114 -5.32 10.65 2.93
N GLU A 115 -4.07 10.91 2.62
CA GLU A 115 -3.56 10.88 1.26
C GLU A 115 -3.08 9.47 0.87
N PHE A 116 -3.44 9.02 -0.32
CA PHE A 116 -3.00 7.72 -0.84
C PHE A 116 -2.14 7.87 -2.09
N TRP A 117 -1.03 7.16 -2.08
CA TRP A 117 -0.18 6.90 -3.23
C TRP A 117 -0.23 5.41 -3.55
N LEU A 118 -0.37 5.08 -4.83
CA LEU A 118 -0.42 3.69 -5.28
C LEU A 118 0.83 3.38 -6.09
N VAL A 119 1.47 2.25 -5.80
CA VAL A 119 2.67 1.76 -6.50
C VAL A 119 2.35 0.38 -7.04
N ILE A 120 2.28 0.24 -8.36
CA ILE A 120 1.90 -1.00 -9.02
C ILE A 120 3.01 -1.39 -9.98
N THR A 121 3.53 -2.61 -9.88
CA THR A 121 4.57 -3.10 -10.78
C THR A 121 4.14 -4.39 -11.49
N ALA A 122 4.42 -4.50 -12.78
CA ALA A 122 4.14 -5.67 -13.59
C ALA A 122 5.31 -6.01 -14.51
N ALA A 123 5.37 -7.29 -14.92
CA ALA A 123 6.25 -7.75 -16.00
C ALA A 123 5.81 -7.23 -17.36
N ASP A 124 4.51 -7.08 -17.54
CA ASP A 124 3.89 -6.58 -18.75
C ASP A 124 4.26 -5.12 -19.02
N GLU A 125 4.47 -4.78 -20.28
CA GLU A 125 4.76 -3.40 -20.73
C GLU A 125 3.48 -2.58 -20.90
N ASP A 126 2.34 -3.25 -21.13
CA ASP A 126 1.06 -2.59 -21.31
C ASP A 126 0.46 -2.17 -19.94
N LYS A 127 0.38 -0.87 -19.75
CA LYS A 127 -0.23 -0.28 -18.55
C LYS A 127 -1.69 -0.69 -18.35
N ALA A 128 -2.42 -1.01 -19.41
CA ALA A 128 -3.81 -1.46 -19.33
C ALA A 128 -3.94 -2.76 -18.51
N MET A 129 -2.91 -3.61 -18.51
CA MET A 129 -2.88 -4.84 -17.72
C MET A 129 -2.87 -4.59 -16.20
N MET A 130 -2.60 -3.38 -15.76
CA MET A 130 -2.62 -2.98 -14.34
C MET A 130 -3.97 -2.43 -13.87
N GLU A 131 -4.87 -2.08 -14.79
CA GLU A 131 -6.14 -1.43 -14.46
C GLU A 131 -7.03 -2.25 -13.52
N PRO A 132 -7.16 -3.59 -13.63
CA PRO A 132 -7.93 -4.37 -12.66
C PRO A 132 -7.37 -4.29 -11.23
N THR A 133 -6.02 -4.28 -11.10
CA THR A 133 -5.36 -4.09 -9.80
C THR A 133 -5.66 -2.70 -9.24
N LEU A 134 -5.58 -1.68 -10.08
CA LEU A 134 -5.88 -0.29 -9.71
C LEU A 134 -7.35 -0.13 -9.29
N ALA A 135 -8.28 -0.73 -10.05
CA ALA A 135 -9.69 -0.70 -9.72
C ALA A 135 -9.97 -1.31 -8.32
N GLY A 136 -9.34 -2.45 -8.01
CA GLY A 136 -9.47 -3.07 -6.68
C GLY A 136 -8.89 -2.20 -5.55
N LEU A 137 -7.75 -1.53 -5.76
CA LEU A 137 -7.17 -0.61 -4.79
C LEU A 137 -8.05 0.64 -4.61
N ARG A 138 -8.61 1.17 -5.70
CA ARG A 138 -9.52 2.32 -5.66
C ARG A 138 -10.83 1.99 -4.97
N GLY A 139 -11.40 0.80 -5.18
CA GLY A 139 -12.57 0.34 -4.44
C GLY A 139 -12.34 0.33 -2.93
N PHE A 140 -11.16 -0.13 -2.48
CA PHE A 140 -10.79 -0.05 -1.07
C PHE A 140 -10.62 1.40 -0.60
N MET A 141 -9.82 2.18 -1.30
CA MET A 141 -9.39 3.51 -0.87
C MET A 141 -10.51 4.56 -1.00
N ARG A 142 -11.21 4.60 -2.14
CA ARG A 142 -12.24 5.62 -2.42
C ARG A 142 -13.61 5.26 -1.88
N ASP A 143 -14.02 4.00 -2.14
CA ASP A 143 -15.42 3.61 -1.89
C ASP A 143 -15.62 3.14 -0.45
N CYS A 144 -14.58 2.55 0.19
CA CYS A 144 -14.67 2.12 1.58
C CYS A 144 -14.15 3.18 2.58
N MET A 145 -13.23 4.05 2.17
CA MET A 145 -12.61 5.09 3.02
C MET A 145 -13.02 6.48 2.51
N GLU A 146 -14.29 6.81 2.72
CA GLU A 146 -14.87 8.06 2.24
C GLU A 146 -14.08 9.31 2.66
N GLY A 147 -13.79 10.15 1.69
CA GLY A 147 -13.04 11.40 1.91
C GLY A 147 -11.52 11.23 1.93
N SER A 148 -10.99 10.03 1.64
CA SER A 148 -9.57 9.87 1.34
C SER A 148 -9.20 10.51 0.00
N ILE A 149 -7.92 10.84 -0.18
CA ILE A 149 -7.43 11.60 -1.33
C ILE A 149 -6.41 10.77 -2.11
N GLU A 150 -6.71 10.40 -3.36
CA GLU A 150 -5.70 9.82 -4.26
C GLU A 150 -4.76 10.91 -4.77
N ARG A 151 -3.48 10.81 -4.43
CA ARG A 151 -2.44 11.75 -4.87
C ARG A 151 -1.78 11.34 -6.17
N GLY A 152 -1.63 10.05 -6.40
CA GLY A 152 -1.06 9.56 -7.64
C GLY A 152 -0.83 8.07 -7.68
N VAL A 153 -0.51 7.59 -8.88
CA VAL A 153 -0.20 6.18 -9.16
C VAL A 153 1.14 6.10 -9.87
N LEU A 154 2.05 5.29 -9.35
CA LEU A 154 3.33 4.97 -9.95
C LEU A 154 3.22 3.60 -10.65
N TYR A 155 3.36 3.60 -11.96
CA TYR A 155 3.25 2.41 -12.81
C TYR A 155 4.64 1.92 -13.20
N GLY A 156 5.06 0.79 -12.65
CA GLY A 156 6.30 0.12 -13.03
C GLY A 156 6.02 -1.03 -14.01
N THR A 157 5.75 -0.68 -15.27
CA THR A 157 5.53 -1.64 -16.37
C THR A 157 6.85 -2.22 -16.87
N GLY A 158 6.84 -3.40 -17.49
CA GLY A 158 8.02 -4.02 -18.09
C GLY A 158 9.11 -4.43 -17.07
N ALA A 159 8.80 -4.50 -15.79
CA ALA A 159 9.76 -4.78 -14.73
C ALA A 159 9.72 -6.27 -14.31
N TYR A 160 10.19 -7.17 -15.17
CA TYR A 160 10.20 -8.62 -14.89
C TYR A 160 11.28 -9.02 -13.89
N GLU A 161 12.53 -8.73 -14.21
CA GLU A 161 13.66 -9.13 -13.38
C GLU A 161 13.73 -8.29 -12.09
N LYS A 162 14.25 -8.90 -11.03
CA LYS A 162 14.45 -8.21 -9.75
C LYS A 162 15.42 -7.04 -9.93
N GLY A 163 14.95 -5.84 -9.64
CA GLY A 163 15.74 -4.62 -9.73
C GLY A 163 15.71 -3.93 -11.09
N ALA A 164 15.04 -4.51 -12.11
CA ALA A 164 14.90 -3.89 -13.44
C ALA A 164 14.28 -2.49 -13.37
N ILE A 165 13.43 -2.25 -12.39
CA ILE A 165 12.77 -0.96 -12.17
C ILE A 165 13.74 0.22 -12.05
N LYS A 166 14.98 -0.01 -11.62
CA LYS A 166 15.99 1.04 -11.46
C LYS A 166 16.37 1.73 -12.77
N ASN A 167 16.17 1.04 -13.88
CA ASN A 167 16.50 1.53 -15.22
C ASN A 167 15.30 2.21 -15.90
N LEU A 168 14.15 2.26 -15.23
CA LEU A 168 12.91 2.83 -15.78
C LEU A 168 12.64 4.21 -15.20
N PRO A 169 12.03 5.13 -15.97
CA PRO A 169 11.74 6.50 -15.54
C PRO A 169 10.97 6.57 -14.22
N VAL A 170 10.04 5.64 -13.98
CA VAL A 170 9.23 5.57 -12.76
C VAL A 170 10.07 5.46 -11.47
N TYR A 171 11.33 5.05 -11.58
CA TYR A 171 12.24 4.99 -10.42
C TYR A 171 12.56 6.40 -9.89
N GLN A 172 12.81 7.36 -10.80
CA GLN A 172 12.96 8.76 -10.44
C GLN A 172 11.61 9.39 -10.09
N ASP A 173 10.53 9.04 -10.80
CA ASP A 173 9.19 9.55 -10.51
C ASP A 173 8.76 9.21 -9.07
N ALA A 174 9.16 8.04 -8.56
CA ALA A 174 8.87 7.64 -7.19
C ALA A 174 9.56 8.55 -6.17
N TYR A 175 10.81 8.96 -6.43
CA TYR A 175 11.50 9.93 -5.59
C TYR A 175 10.83 11.30 -5.60
N GLU A 176 10.47 11.79 -6.80
CA GLU A 176 9.78 13.07 -6.94
C GLU A 176 8.37 13.06 -6.32
N ALA A 177 7.66 11.93 -6.40
CA ALA A 177 6.40 11.74 -5.73
C ALA A 177 6.54 11.82 -4.21
N GLY A 178 7.59 11.19 -3.66
CA GLY A 178 7.90 11.28 -2.24
C GLY A 178 8.18 12.71 -1.76
N LYS A 179 8.88 13.51 -2.57
CA LYS A 179 9.13 14.93 -2.24
C LYS A 179 7.86 15.80 -2.23
N LYS A 180 6.82 15.37 -2.94
CA LYS A 180 5.53 16.08 -3.04
C LYS A 180 4.46 15.56 -2.08
N ALA A 181 4.77 14.53 -1.31
CA ALA A 181 3.84 13.85 -0.43
C ALA A 181 3.35 14.73 0.76
#